data_e354f685edbbf83e09a5f2cbeeafd3d3
#
_entry.id   e354f685edbbf83e09a5f2cbeeafd3d3
#
_cell.length_a   1.000
_cell.length_b   1.000
_cell.length_c   1.000
_cell.angle_alpha   90.00
_cell.angle_beta   90.00
_cell.angle_gamma   90.00
#
_symmetry.space_group_name_H-M   'P 1'
#
loop_
_entity.id
_entity.type
_entity.pdbx_description
1 polymer ?
#
loop_
_entity_poly.entity_id
_entity_poly.type
_entity_poly.pdbx_seq_one_letter_code
_entity_poly.pdbx_strand_id
1 'polypeptide(L)'
;APYWETAKDTFCVDHHITNKGMCRVNVIESWASSASEVLFRLLDKEKISKAVAECLYTGIAHDTGIFKFSNTSRQTMEIAGFLMEKGIDFPKIIDDSFFAKTYGQAKLHGRAVLDSVRILDNRCVYTVVTTDELKEYGCTVKATDGIVDQLRIIEGIEIAFLLYQTGN
;
A
#
# COMPACT_ATOMS: atom_id res chain seq x y z
N ALA A 1 17.82 -15.70 -0.06
CA ALA A 1 17.03 -16.36 0.97
C ALA A 1 17.27 -17.86 0.85
N PRO A 2 17.49 -18.61 1.95
CA PRO A 2 17.92 -20.01 1.90
C PRO A 2 16.93 -20.94 1.16
N TYR A 3 15.65 -20.61 1.14
CA TYR A 3 14.65 -21.39 0.41
C TYR A 3 14.73 -21.23 -1.12
N TRP A 4 15.20 -20.11 -1.60
CA TRP A 4 15.36 -19.84 -3.01
C TRP A 4 16.43 -20.72 -3.65
N GLU A 5 17.57 -20.85 -2.99
CA GLU A 5 18.74 -21.57 -3.51
C GLU A 5 18.51 -23.09 -3.55
N THR A 6 17.61 -23.61 -2.70
CA THR A 6 17.31 -25.04 -2.58
C THR A 6 16.01 -25.47 -3.27
N ALA A 7 15.24 -24.52 -3.79
CA ALA A 7 13.97 -24.78 -4.45
C ALA A 7 14.18 -25.50 -5.78
N LYS A 8 13.45 -26.61 -5.99
CA LYS A 8 13.45 -27.34 -7.28
C LYS A 8 12.83 -26.52 -8.40
N ASP A 9 11.81 -25.76 -8.08
CA ASP A 9 11.06 -24.92 -8.98
C ASP A 9 10.83 -23.56 -8.35
N THR A 10 10.94 -22.50 -9.16
CA THR A 10 10.70 -21.12 -8.75
C THR A 10 9.70 -20.47 -9.69
N PHE A 11 8.78 -19.71 -9.13
CA PHE A 11 7.72 -19.02 -9.85
C PHE A 11 7.73 -17.55 -9.45
N CYS A 12 7.65 -16.67 -10.44
CA CYS A 12 7.49 -15.23 -10.22
C CYS A 12 6.22 -14.74 -10.89
N VAL A 13 5.37 -14.06 -10.13
CA VAL A 13 4.23 -13.29 -10.64
C VAL A 13 4.46 -11.85 -10.22
N ASP A 14 4.56 -10.92 -11.17
CA ASP A 14 4.91 -9.54 -10.89
C ASP A 14 4.33 -8.58 -11.94
N HIS A 15 4.28 -7.29 -11.58
CA HIS A 15 3.88 -6.22 -12.48
C HIS A 15 4.94 -5.10 -12.59
N HIS A 16 6.09 -5.23 -11.94
CA HIS A 16 7.14 -4.21 -12.03
C HIS A 16 7.91 -4.27 -13.33
N ILE A 17 7.94 -3.16 -14.06
CA ILE A 17 8.67 -3.03 -15.35
C ILE A 17 10.19 -3.28 -15.21
N THR A 18 10.74 -3.10 -14.01
CA THR A 18 12.15 -3.33 -13.71
C THR A 18 12.50 -4.79 -13.48
N ASN A 19 11.51 -5.64 -13.24
CA ASN A 19 11.72 -7.07 -13.04
C ASN A 19 12.07 -7.73 -14.39
N LYS A 20 13.23 -8.36 -14.49
CA LYS A 20 13.72 -9.05 -15.70
C LYS A 20 13.50 -10.56 -15.67
N GLY A 21 12.82 -11.04 -14.61
CA GLY A 21 12.64 -12.47 -14.38
C GLY A 21 13.86 -13.09 -13.70
N MET A 22 13.61 -13.66 -12.52
CA MET A 22 14.64 -14.31 -11.71
C MET A 22 14.29 -15.77 -11.39
N CYS A 23 13.11 -16.20 -11.82
CA CYS A 23 12.58 -17.52 -11.57
C CYS A 23 12.67 -18.42 -12.79
N ARG A 24 12.47 -19.72 -12.60
CA ARG A 24 12.33 -20.67 -13.71
C ARG A 24 11.11 -20.36 -14.57
N VAL A 25 9.99 -19.97 -13.94
CA VAL A 25 8.79 -19.49 -14.63
C VAL A 25 8.50 -18.08 -14.17
N ASN A 26 8.33 -17.15 -15.11
CA ASN A 26 8.05 -15.76 -14.81
C ASN A 26 6.83 -15.31 -15.60
N VAL A 27 5.85 -14.71 -14.90
CA VAL A 27 4.70 -14.03 -15.46
C VAL A 27 4.78 -12.59 -15.00
N ILE A 28 5.26 -11.71 -15.88
CA ILE A 28 5.51 -10.30 -15.57
C ILE A 28 4.68 -9.46 -16.52
N GLU A 29 3.71 -8.72 -15.99
CA GLU A 29 2.77 -7.90 -16.77
C GLU A 29 2.76 -6.46 -16.26
N SER A 30 3.68 -5.65 -16.79
CA SER A 30 3.90 -4.27 -16.32
C SER A 30 2.72 -3.30 -16.58
N TRP A 31 1.74 -3.70 -17.35
CA TRP A 31 0.51 -2.96 -17.59
C TRP A 31 -0.59 -3.27 -16.55
N ALA A 32 -0.45 -4.33 -15.78
CA ALA A 32 -1.38 -4.69 -14.72
C ALA A 32 -1.27 -3.73 -13.53
N SER A 33 -2.36 -3.49 -12.84
CA SER A 33 -2.40 -2.59 -11.69
C SER A 33 -1.62 -3.12 -10.48
N SER A 34 -1.49 -4.44 -10.38
CA SER A 34 -0.85 -5.13 -9.25
C SER A 34 -0.46 -6.55 -9.62
N ALA A 35 0.44 -7.13 -8.85
CA ALA A 35 0.73 -8.57 -8.94
C ALA A 35 -0.51 -9.44 -8.63
N SER A 36 -1.41 -8.97 -7.78
CA SER A 36 -2.70 -9.62 -7.49
C SER A 36 -3.62 -9.65 -8.71
N GLU A 37 -3.61 -8.62 -9.54
CA GLU A 37 -4.33 -8.61 -10.82
C GLU A 37 -3.74 -9.64 -11.80
N VAL A 38 -2.41 -9.73 -11.90
CA VAL A 38 -1.73 -10.76 -12.71
C VAL A 38 -2.12 -12.16 -12.22
N LEU A 39 -2.02 -12.38 -10.90
CA LEU A 39 -2.34 -13.67 -10.28
C LEU A 39 -3.81 -14.04 -10.53
N PHE A 40 -4.74 -13.09 -10.40
CA PHE A 40 -6.16 -13.34 -10.70
C PHE A 40 -6.35 -13.93 -12.09
N ARG A 41 -5.65 -13.44 -13.10
CA ARG A 41 -5.78 -13.96 -14.47
C ARG A 41 -5.29 -15.40 -14.64
N LEU A 42 -4.33 -15.81 -13.83
CA LEU A 42 -3.79 -17.18 -13.86
C LEU A 42 -4.66 -18.19 -13.12
N LEU A 43 -5.51 -17.74 -12.20
CA LEU A 43 -6.33 -18.63 -11.38
C LEU A 43 -7.60 -19.07 -12.12
N ASP A 44 -8.02 -20.30 -11.83
CA ASP A 44 -9.34 -20.79 -12.18
C ASP A 44 -10.42 -20.04 -11.37
N LYS A 45 -11.26 -19.28 -12.07
CA LYS A 45 -12.25 -18.38 -11.45
C LYS A 45 -13.26 -19.11 -10.57
N GLU A 46 -13.57 -20.35 -10.94
CA GLU A 46 -14.52 -21.17 -10.19
C GLU A 46 -13.96 -21.63 -8.84
N LYS A 47 -12.64 -21.72 -8.73
CA LYS A 47 -11.93 -22.12 -7.52
C LYS A 47 -11.57 -20.96 -6.60
N ILE A 48 -11.84 -19.71 -7.00
CA ILE A 48 -11.60 -18.56 -6.13
C ILE A 48 -12.61 -18.57 -4.99
N SER A 49 -12.13 -18.97 -3.81
CA SER A 49 -12.90 -18.89 -2.58
C SER A 49 -13.00 -17.44 -2.07
N LYS A 50 -13.90 -17.18 -1.12
CA LYS A 50 -14.00 -15.88 -0.44
C LYS A 50 -12.65 -15.42 0.12
N ALA A 51 -11.93 -16.29 0.83
CA ALA A 51 -10.63 -15.95 1.41
C ALA A 51 -9.58 -15.57 0.37
N VAL A 52 -9.54 -16.27 -0.77
CA VAL A 52 -8.66 -15.93 -1.89
C VAL A 52 -9.07 -14.59 -2.51
N ALA A 53 -10.38 -14.35 -2.65
CA ALA A 53 -10.90 -13.09 -3.16
C ALA A 53 -10.54 -11.89 -2.25
N GLU A 54 -10.61 -12.06 -0.92
CA GLU A 54 -10.19 -11.05 0.05
C GLU A 54 -8.71 -10.69 -0.11
N CYS A 55 -7.83 -11.70 -0.24
CA CYS A 55 -6.40 -11.46 -0.46
C CYS A 55 -6.12 -10.73 -1.77
N LEU A 56 -6.74 -11.16 -2.88
CA LEU A 56 -6.55 -10.54 -4.19
C LEU A 56 -7.09 -9.10 -4.21
N TYR A 57 -8.28 -8.88 -3.64
CA TYR A 57 -8.86 -7.55 -3.54
C TYR A 57 -7.98 -6.61 -2.72
N THR A 58 -7.48 -7.08 -1.58
CA THR A 58 -6.56 -6.31 -0.74
C THR A 58 -5.32 -5.88 -1.52
N GLY A 59 -4.67 -6.80 -2.25
CA GLY A 59 -3.48 -6.48 -3.04
C GLY A 59 -3.77 -5.47 -4.16
N ILE A 60 -4.91 -5.62 -4.86
CA ILE A 60 -5.32 -4.64 -5.89
C ILE A 60 -5.60 -3.27 -5.24
N ALA A 61 -6.33 -3.22 -4.13
CA ALA A 61 -6.64 -1.98 -3.44
C ALA A 61 -5.38 -1.25 -2.96
N HIS A 62 -4.38 -1.98 -2.45
CA HIS A 62 -3.10 -1.41 -2.02
C HIS A 62 -2.33 -0.78 -3.19
N ASP A 63 -2.11 -1.51 -4.27
CA ASP A 63 -1.30 -1.06 -5.39
C ASP A 63 -1.97 0.04 -6.23
N THR A 64 -3.29 0.15 -6.15
CA THR A 64 -4.09 1.18 -6.83
C THR A 64 -4.42 2.38 -5.95
N GLY A 65 -4.02 2.38 -4.68
CA GLY A 65 -4.42 3.41 -3.72
C GLY A 65 -5.94 3.53 -3.61
N ILE A 66 -6.61 2.41 -3.42
CA ILE A 66 -8.09 2.29 -3.44
C ILE A 66 -8.66 2.79 -4.77
N PHE A 67 -8.12 2.27 -5.88
CA PHE A 67 -8.55 2.60 -7.26
C PHE A 67 -8.37 4.08 -7.66
N LYS A 68 -7.55 4.83 -6.92
CA LYS A 68 -7.28 6.26 -7.17
C LYS A 68 -6.14 6.49 -8.16
N PHE A 69 -5.16 5.59 -8.23
CA PHE A 69 -3.97 5.80 -9.03
C PHE A 69 -4.21 5.52 -10.53
N SER A 70 -3.38 6.09 -11.36
CA SER A 70 -3.49 6.01 -12.83
C SER A 70 -3.25 4.61 -13.42
N ASN A 71 -2.72 3.68 -12.62
CA ASN A 71 -2.61 2.26 -12.99
C ASN A 71 -3.95 1.51 -12.87
N THR A 72 -5.00 2.13 -12.33
CA THR A 72 -6.35 1.57 -12.29
C THR A 72 -6.96 1.60 -13.69
N SER A 73 -7.25 0.44 -14.24
CA SER A 73 -7.88 0.27 -15.56
C SER A 73 -9.34 -0.18 -15.43
N ARG A 74 -10.06 -0.18 -16.56
CA ARG A 74 -11.39 -0.81 -16.64
C ARG A 74 -11.31 -2.28 -16.19
N GLN A 75 -10.29 -3.01 -16.65
CA GLN A 75 -10.11 -4.42 -16.31
C GLN A 75 -9.87 -4.61 -14.80
N THR A 76 -9.09 -3.72 -14.17
CA THR A 76 -8.90 -3.70 -12.73
C THR A 76 -10.24 -3.61 -11.98
N MET A 77 -11.14 -2.72 -12.43
CA MET A 77 -12.46 -2.56 -11.83
C MET A 77 -13.38 -3.76 -12.07
N GLU A 78 -13.32 -4.37 -13.25
CA GLU A 78 -14.07 -5.59 -13.57
C GLU A 78 -13.62 -6.76 -12.66
N ILE A 79 -12.31 -6.91 -12.44
CA ILE A 79 -11.77 -7.90 -11.52
C ILE A 79 -12.21 -7.61 -10.08
N ALA A 80 -12.13 -6.36 -9.64
CA ALA A 80 -12.59 -5.97 -8.30
C ALA A 80 -14.08 -6.30 -8.12
N GLY A 81 -14.92 -6.00 -9.11
CA GLY A 81 -16.34 -6.36 -9.11
C GLY A 81 -16.57 -7.87 -8.97
N PHE A 82 -15.85 -8.67 -9.76
CA PHE A 82 -15.90 -10.13 -9.64
C PHE A 82 -15.51 -10.63 -8.24
N LEU A 83 -14.46 -10.06 -7.67
CA LEU A 83 -14.04 -10.44 -6.31
C LEU A 83 -15.08 -10.07 -5.26
N MET A 84 -15.78 -8.94 -5.42
CA MET A 84 -16.88 -8.52 -4.55
C MET A 84 -18.06 -9.50 -4.62
N GLU A 85 -18.36 -10.09 -5.78
CA GLU A 85 -19.41 -11.12 -5.95
C GLU A 85 -19.13 -12.39 -5.14
N LYS A 86 -17.86 -12.64 -4.72
CA LYS A 86 -17.52 -13.73 -3.81
C LYS A 86 -17.94 -13.47 -2.35
N GLY A 87 -18.62 -12.34 -2.08
CA GLY A 87 -19.18 -11.99 -0.77
C GLY A 87 -18.14 -11.52 0.23
N ILE A 88 -17.05 -10.89 -0.25
CA ILE A 88 -16.04 -10.27 0.61
C ILE A 88 -16.62 -9.05 1.32
N ASP A 89 -16.13 -8.76 2.52
CA ASP A 89 -16.43 -7.50 3.21
C ASP A 89 -15.42 -6.42 2.78
N PHE A 90 -15.59 -5.91 1.55
CA PHE A 90 -14.67 -4.94 0.98
C PHE A 90 -14.62 -3.61 1.76
N PRO A 91 -15.72 -3.08 2.37
CA PRO A 91 -15.61 -1.92 3.22
C PRO A 91 -14.68 -2.15 4.41
N LYS A 92 -14.83 -3.29 5.08
CA LYS A 92 -13.96 -3.65 6.20
C LYS A 92 -12.50 -3.82 5.76
N ILE A 93 -12.25 -4.45 4.60
CA ILE A 93 -10.88 -4.58 4.04
C ILE A 93 -10.26 -3.20 3.84
N ILE A 94 -11.00 -2.26 3.28
CA ILE A 94 -10.53 -0.90 3.03
C ILE A 94 -10.29 -0.16 4.35
N ASP A 95 -11.26 -0.23 5.28
CA ASP A 95 -11.13 0.44 6.57
C ASP A 95 -9.93 -0.08 7.37
N ASP A 96 -9.79 -1.40 7.50
CA ASP A 96 -8.68 -2.01 8.24
C ASP A 96 -7.32 -1.71 7.60
N SER A 97 -7.25 -1.62 6.28
CA SER A 97 -6.00 -1.42 5.55
C SER A 97 -5.54 0.02 5.45
N PHE A 98 -6.48 0.99 5.35
CA PHE A 98 -6.13 2.36 4.99
C PHE A 98 -6.60 3.40 6.02
N PHE A 99 -7.73 3.19 6.69
CA PHE A 99 -8.36 4.22 7.50
C PHE A 99 -8.32 3.96 9.00
N ALA A 100 -8.37 2.70 9.43
CA ALA A 100 -8.34 2.37 10.84
C ALA A 100 -7.03 2.82 11.50
N LYS A 101 -7.14 3.62 12.54
CA LYS A 101 -6.01 4.11 13.34
C LYS A 101 -6.32 3.97 14.81
N THR A 102 -5.32 3.64 15.61
CA THR A 102 -5.45 3.79 17.05
C THR A 102 -5.57 5.27 17.44
N TYR A 103 -6.09 5.55 18.61
CA TYR A 103 -6.19 6.92 19.11
C TYR A 103 -4.80 7.59 19.21
N GLY A 104 -3.78 6.84 19.65
CA GLY A 104 -2.39 7.31 19.66
C GLY A 104 -1.87 7.67 18.27
N GLN A 105 -2.12 6.82 17.26
CA GLN A 105 -1.79 7.14 15.87
C GLN A 105 -2.49 8.40 15.37
N ALA A 106 -3.79 8.53 15.65
CA ALA A 106 -4.54 9.71 15.25
C ALA A 106 -3.99 11.00 15.87
N LYS A 107 -3.59 10.96 17.15
CA LYS A 107 -2.94 12.09 17.82
C LYS A 107 -1.58 12.41 17.21
N LEU A 108 -0.74 11.39 16.97
CA LEU A 108 0.56 11.55 16.34
C LEU A 108 0.43 12.18 14.94
N HIS A 109 -0.52 11.71 14.13
CA HIS A 109 -0.79 12.27 12.81
C HIS A 109 -1.26 13.73 12.87
N GLY A 110 -2.19 14.03 13.77
CA GLY A 110 -2.67 15.41 13.98
C GLY A 110 -1.52 16.35 14.37
N ARG A 111 -0.67 15.93 15.33
CA ARG A 111 0.50 16.68 15.74
C ARG A 111 1.49 16.86 14.58
N ALA A 112 1.78 15.81 13.82
CA ALA A 112 2.71 15.85 12.69
C ALA A 112 2.26 16.84 11.61
N VAL A 113 0.95 17.00 11.38
CA VAL A 113 0.41 18.01 10.47
C VAL A 113 0.48 19.41 11.07
N LEU A 114 0.11 19.57 12.35
CA LEU A 114 0.11 20.88 13.02
C LEU A 114 1.51 21.50 13.10
N ASP A 115 2.52 20.70 13.39
CA ASP A 115 3.91 21.13 13.56
C ASP A 115 4.73 21.00 12.26
N SER A 116 4.08 20.74 11.14
CA SER A 116 4.74 20.67 9.86
C SER A 116 5.26 22.05 9.41
N VAL A 117 6.42 22.05 8.80
CA VAL A 117 7.10 23.27 8.34
C VAL A 117 7.03 23.34 6.81
N ARG A 118 6.59 24.48 6.29
CA ARG A 118 6.58 24.78 4.86
C ARG A 118 7.80 25.56 4.45
N ILE A 119 8.40 25.17 3.34
CA ILE A 119 9.61 25.78 2.75
C ILE A 119 9.44 25.92 1.23
N LEU A 120 10.39 26.54 0.54
CA LEU A 120 10.40 26.72 -0.92
C LEU A 120 9.09 27.34 -1.44
N ASP A 121 8.78 28.54 -0.97
CA ASP A 121 7.57 29.29 -1.32
C ASP A 121 6.28 28.47 -1.06
N ASN A 122 6.25 27.72 0.04
CA ASN A 122 5.16 26.86 0.46
C ASN A 122 4.87 25.65 -0.48
N ARG A 123 5.78 25.33 -1.39
CA ARG A 123 5.62 24.15 -2.27
C ARG A 123 6.17 22.87 -1.68
N CYS A 124 6.95 22.97 -0.63
CA CYS A 124 7.49 21.81 0.09
C CYS A 124 7.09 21.84 1.55
N VAL A 125 6.73 20.70 2.11
CA VAL A 125 6.37 20.56 3.52
C VAL A 125 7.10 19.38 4.13
N TYR A 126 7.54 19.53 5.37
CA TYR A 126 8.10 18.41 6.12
C TYR A 126 7.65 18.43 7.58
N THR A 127 7.73 17.28 8.20
CA THR A 127 7.55 17.10 9.65
C THR A 127 8.62 16.18 10.20
N VAL A 128 8.88 16.29 11.50
CA VAL A 128 9.83 15.44 12.23
C VAL A 128 9.07 14.72 13.32
N VAL A 129 9.28 13.41 13.44
CA VAL A 129 8.75 12.59 14.54
C VAL A 129 9.91 12.02 15.35
N THR A 130 9.92 12.32 16.62
CA THR A 130 10.97 11.87 17.54
C THR A 130 10.59 10.56 18.25
N THR A 131 11.59 9.87 18.80
CA THR A 131 11.33 8.67 19.61
C THR A 131 10.54 8.97 20.89
N ASP A 132 10.68 10.18 21.45
CA ASP A 132 9.96 10.56 22.66
C ASP A 132 8.47 10.82 22.36
N GLU A 133 8.16 11.40 21.21
CA GLU A 133 6.76 11.54 20.75
C GLU A 133 6.11 10.20 20.47
N LEU A 134 6.84 9.25 19.87
CA LEU A 134 6.33 7.89 19.69
C LEU A 134 5.97 7.26 21.03
N LYS A 135 6.82 7.42 22.06
CA LYS A 135 6.55 6.94 23.43
C LYS A 135 5.36 7.65 24.06
N GLU A 136 5.29 8.98 23.95
CA GLU A 136 4.21 9.80 24.51
C GLU A 136 2.84 9.36 24.00
N TYR A 137 2.75 9.06 22.69
CA TYR A 137 1.49 8.60 22.08
C TYR A 137 1.29 7.09 22.14
N GLY A 138 2.20 6.34 22.79
CA GLY A 138 2.13 4.88 22.85
C GLY A 138 2.25 4.20 21.48
N CYS A 139 3.05 4.79 20.59
CA CYS A 139 3.19 4.39 19.20
C CYS A 139 4.54 3.72 18.93
N THR A 140 4.60 2.97 17.84
CA THR A 140 5.86 2.50 17.23
C THR A 140 6.10 3.27 15.92
N VAL A 141 7.29 3.10 15.33
CA VAL A 141 7.62 3.71 14.03
C VAL A 141 6.56 3.40 12.94
N LYS A 142 5.94 2.24 12.97
CA LYS A 142 4.83 1.90 12.04
C LYS A 142 3.66 2.88 12.12
N ALA A 143 3.47 3.56 13.24
CA ALA A 143 2.42 4.56 13.37
C ALA A 143 2.65 5.82 12.53
N THR A 144 3.84 5.99 11.96
CA THR A 144 4.15 7.11 11.07
C THR A 144 3.66 6.89 9.63
N ASP A 145 3.24 5.67 9.29
CA ASP A 145 2.72 5.35 7.97
C ASP A 145 1.48 6.20 7.66
N GLY A 146 1.46 6.80 6.48
CA GLY A 146 0.39 7.68 6.02
C GLY A 146 0.52 9.17 6.43
N ILE A 147 1.49 9.57 7.27
CA ILE A 147 1.74 10.99 7.59
C ILE A 147 2.13 11.76 6.31
N VAL A 148 3.05 11.21 5.51
CA VAL A 148 3.47 11.85 4.26
C VAL A 148 2.29 12.05 3.30
N ASP A 149 1.38 11.08 3.24
CA ASP A 149 0.19 11.19 2.38
C ASP A 149 -0.72 12.34 2.83
N GLN A 150 -0.89 12.54 4.15
CA GLN A 150 -1.65 13.67 4.68
C GLN A 150 -0.99 15.02 4.37
N LEU A 151 0.33 15.09 4.39
CA LEU A 151 1.04 16.31 4.02
C LEU A 151 0.96 16.58 2.50
N ARG A 152 1.04 15.53 1.69
CA ARG A 152 1.05 15.63 0.22
C ARG A 152 -0.29 16.05 -0.39
N ILE A 153 -1.40 15.82 0.30
CA ILE A 153 -2.74 16.23 -0.19
C ILE A 153 -3.05 17.70 0.08
N ILE A 154 -2.18 18.43 0.80
CA ILE A 154 -2.36 19.87 1.05
C ILE A 154 -2.20 20.62 -0.28
N GLU A 155 -3.15 21.48 -0.60
CA GLU A 155 -3.13 22.26 -1.85
C GLU A 155 -1.87 23.11 -1.96
N GLY A 156 -1.24 23.09 -3.13
CA GLY A 156 0.00 23.80 -3.42
C GLY A 156 1.27 23.08 -2.97
N ILE A 157 1.18 21.94 -2.29
CA ILE A 157 2.34 21.14 -1.93
C ILE A 157 2.73 20.22 -3.08
N GLU A 158 3.97 20.34 -3.55
CA GLU A 158 4.56 19.50 -4.58
C GLU A 158 5.43 18.39 -3.97
N ILE A 159 6.06 18.67 -2.83
CA ILE A 159 7.00 17.76 -2.17
C ILE A 159 6.67 17.67 -0.69
N ALA A 160 6.58 16.45 -0.15
CA ALA A 160 6.38 16.19 1.27
C ALA A 160 7.44 15.23 1.81
N PHE A 161 7.97 15.52 3.01
CA PHE A 161 8.93 14.68 3.71
C PHE A 161 8.44 14.34 5.11
N LEU A 162 8.72 13.12 5.51
CA LEU A 162 8.68 12.70 6.91
C LEU A 162 10.09 12.30 7.33
N LEU A 163 10.59 12.91 8.37
CA LEU A 163 11.81 12.52 9.04
C LEU A 163 11.43 11.89 10.38
N TYR A 164 11.97 10.74 10.69
CA TYR A 164 11.75 10.12 12.00
C TYR A 164 13.06 9.60 12.58
N GLN A 165 13.17 9.71 13.89
CA GLN A 165 14.37 9.28 14.60
C GLN A 165 14.38 7.76 14.73
N THR A 166 15.47 7.13 14.27
CA THR A 166 15.73 5.69 14.41
C THR A 166 16.83 5.47 15.45
N GLY A 167 16.44 5.22 16.69
CA GLY A 167 17.39 4.94 17.78
C GLY A 167 18.29 6.11 18.14
N ASN A 168 19.08 5.93 19.18
CA ASN A 168 20.22 6.81 19.54
C ASN A 168 21.47 6.37 18.82
#